data_b0f369ac663591ee0a16162ed412a30a
#
_entry.id   b0f369ac663591ee0a16162ed412a30a
#
_cell.length_a   1.000
_cell.length_b   1.000
_cell.length_c   1.000
_cell.angle_alpha   90.00
_cell.angle_beta   90.00
_cell.angle_gamma   90.00
#
_symmetry.space_group_name_H-M   'P 1'
#
loop_
_entity.id
_entity.type
_entity.pdbx_description
1 polymer ?
#
loop_
_entity_poly.entity_id
_entity_poly.type
_entity_poly.pdbx_seq_one_letter_code
_entity_poly.pdbx_strand_id
1 'polypeptide(L)'
;MKRFIYLISPNKINAAFYSALENVLASKRVSYFQLRLKNYPKNKILKIGKLIKDITNRHKVKLIINDNPYIAKEIGAAGCHIGQSDTSFRKTNKILKRKIIGITCHGSEKLVTRAIKNKVNYIAIGSFFKSKLKPDAKKAKIKLIKETRKK
;
A
#
# COMPACT_ATOMS: atom_id res chain seq x y z
N MET A 1 -4.18 -15.92 13.67
CA MET A 1 -3.85 -15.06 12.50
C MET A 1 -2.49 -14.43 12.72
N LYS A 2 -1.53 -14.63 11.82
CA LYS A 2 -0.17 -14.10 11.95
C LYS A 2 -0.20 -12.57 11.75
N ARG A 3 0.37 -11.82 12.70
CA ARG A 3 0.51 -10.36 12.60
C ARG A 3 1.78 -10.02 11.84
N PHE A 4 1.76 -8.96 11.04
CA PHE A 4 2.93 -8.45 10.31
C PHE A 4 2.88 -6.92 10.23
N ILE A 5 4.02 -6.32 9.97
CA ILE A 5 4.13 -4.88 9.78
C ILE A 5 3.98 -4.57 8.28
N TYR A 6 3.10 -3.63 7.98
CA TYR A 6 2.97 -2.99 6.69
C TYR A 6 3.58 -1.58 6.80
N LEU A 7 4.78 -1.41 6.26
CA LEU A 7 5.54 -0.17 6.34
C LEU A 7 5.23 0.72 5.14
N ILE A 8 5.10 2.04 5.37
CA ILE A 8 4.84 3.03 4.31
C ILE A 8 5.98 4.03 4.29
N SER A 9 6.47 4.38 3.10
CA SER A 9 7.54 5.37 2.96
C SER A 9 7.10 6.77 3.39
N PRO A 10 8.02 7.61 3.86
CA PRO A 10 7.78 9.05 3.91
C PRO A 10 7.58 9.60 2.49
N ASN A 11 6.99 10.80 2.38
CA ASN A 11 6.78 11.43 1.07
C ASN A 11 8.07 11.97 0.45
N LYS A 12 9.10 12.27 1.28
CA LYS A 12 10.43 12.69 0.82
C LYS A 12 11.44 11.61 1.14
N ILE A 13 12.24 11.23 0.15
CA ILE A 13 13.31 10.24 0.27
C ILE A 13 14.64 10.93 -0.02
N ASN A 14 15.56 10.85 0.93
CA ASN A 14 16.94 11.31 0.83
C ASN A 14 17.91 10.10 0.81
N ALA A 15 19.20 10.36 0.71
CA ALA A 15 20.21 9.30 0.68
C ALA A 15 20.22 8.43 1.94
N ALA A 16 20.05 9.02 3.12
CA ALA A 16 20.04 8.30 4.39
C ALA A 16 18.85 7.34 4.54
N PHE A 17 17.77 7.57 3.78
CA PHE A 17 16.58 6.72 3.83
C PHE A 17 16.88 5.27 3.42
N TYR A 18 17.76 5.04 2.45
CA TYR A 18 18.02 3.70 1.93
C TYR A 18 18.70 2.81 2.97
N SER A 19 19.70 3.31 3.68
CA SER A 19 20.33 2.57 4.77
C SER A 19 19.41 2.37 5.97
N ALA A 20 18.61 3.38 6.32
CA ALA A 20 17.59 3.24 7.36
C ALA A 20 16.53 2.20 7.00
N LEU A 21 16.09 2.15 5.73
CA LEU A 21 15.18 1.12 5.26
C LEU A 21 15.81 -0.27 5.37
N GLU A 22 17.05 -0.43 4.94
CA GLU A 22 17.79 -1.70 5.03
C GLU A 22 17.84 -2.21 6.47
N ASN A 23 18.21 -1.35 7.42
CA ASN A 23 18.24 -1.69 8.85
C ASN A 23 16.88 -2.12 9.40
N VAL A 24 15.80 -1.41 9.03
CA VAL A 24 14.44 -1.78 9.45
C VAL A 24 14.02 -3.13 8.88
N LEU A 25 14.31 -3.38 7.60
CA LEU A 25 13.93 -4.63 6.93
C LEU A 25 14.75 -5.84 7.44
N ALA A 26 15.99 -5.63 7.89
CA ALA A 26 16.82 -6.65 8.52
C ALA A 26 16.18 -7.26 9.80
N SER A 27 15.27 -6.53 10.46
CA SER A 27 14.49 -7.03 11.61
C SER A 27 13.60 -8.23 11.27
N LYS A 28 13.33 -8.52 9.99
CA LYS A 28 12.43 -9.59 9.47
C LYS A 28 10.98 -9.48 9.94
N ARG A 29 10.57 -8.34 10.52
CA ARG A 29 9.20 -8.09 11.00
C ARG A 29 8.29 -7.46 9.94
N VAL A 30 8.88 -6.83 8.91
CA VAL A 30 8.15 -6.16 7.82
C VAL A 30 7.83 -7.17 6.73
N SER A 31 6.57 -7.29 6.35
CA SER A 31 6.14 -8.17 5.24
C SER A 31 5.84 -7.39 3.97
N TYR A 32 5.42 -6.14 4.11
CA TYR A 32 5.08 -5.26 3.00
C TYR A 32 5.71 -3.89 3.18
N PHE A 33 6.24 -3.34 2.12
CA PHE A 33 6.70 -1.96 2.05
C PHE A 33 5.95 -1.22 0.94
N GLN A 34 5.23 -0.14 1.27
CA GLN A 34 4.55 0.70 0.30
C GLN A 34 5.39 1.93 -0.02
N LEU A 35 5.78 2.08 -1.29
CA LEU A 35 6.37 3.31 -1.79
C LEU A 35 5.26 4.31 -2.13
N ARG A 36 5.17 5.41 -1.36
CA ARG A 36 4.13 6.44 -1.46
C ARG A 36 4.75 7.81 -1.65
N LEU A 37 5.04 8.15 -2.90
CA LEU A 37 5.60 9.44 -3.31
C LEU A 37 4.51 10.25 -4.03
N LYS A 38 3.81 11.11 -3.28
CA LYS A 38 2.84 12.02 -3.87
C LYS A 38 3.55 13.22 -4.49
N ASN A 39 3.02 13.67 -5.63
CA ASN A 39 3.51 14.84 -6.37
C ASN A 39 4.95 14.70 -6.91
N TYR A 40 5.42 13.47 -7.11
CA TYR A 40 6.67 13.21 -7.82
C TYR A 40 6.41 12.87 -9.29
N PRO A 41 7.26 13.32 -10.21
CA PRO A 41 7.17 12.92 -11.62
C PRO A 41 7.45 11.42 -11.77
N LYS A 42 6.81 10.82 -12.78
CA LYS A 42 6.87 9.36 -13.03
C LYS A 42 8.31 8.83 -13.09
N ASN A 43 9.18 9.48 -13.83
CA ASN A 43 10.58 9.07 -13.99
C ASN A 43 11.33 9.00 -12.66
N LYS A 44 11.08 9.94 -11.74
CA LYS A 44 11.67 9.95 -10.42
C LYS A 44 11.14 8.83 -9.55
N ILE A 45 9.81 8.54 -9.62
CA ILE A 45 9.23 7.39 -8.91
C ILE A 45 9.82 6.08 -9.42
N LEU A 46 10.02 5.94 -10.73
CA LEU A 46 10.63 4.75 -11.33
C LEU A 46 12.07 4.54 -10.86
N LYS A 47 12.89 5.60 -10.87
CA LYS A 47 14.28 5.54 -10.39
C LYS A 47 14.36 5.11 -8.93
N ILE A 48 13.61 5.78 -8.05
CA ILE A 48 13.57 5.47 -6.62
C ILE A 48 12.98 4.06 -6.39
N GLY A 49 11.92 3.73 -7.10
CA GLY A 49 11.22 2.45 -6.95
C GLY A 49 12.06 1.25 -7.34
N LYS A 50 12.92 1.36 -8.37
CA LYS A 50 13.88 0.31 -8.74
C LYS A 50 14.90 0.05 -7.63
N LEU A 51 15.52 1.11 -7.07
CA LEU A 51 16.44 0.98 -5.94
C LEU A 51 15.78 0.33 -4.71
N ILE A 52 14.58 0.78 -4.37
CA ILE A 52 13.83 0.21 -3.24
C ILE A 52 13.41 -1.24 -3.52
N LYS A 53 13.09 -1.59 -4.76
CA LYS A 53 12.78 -2.98 -5.13
C LYS A 53 13.96 -3.91 -4.85
N ASP A 54 15.17 -3.49 -5.18
CA ASP A 54 16.37 -4.29 -4.93
C ASP A 54 16.59 -4.49 -3.42
N ILE A 55 16.40 -3.45 -2.61
CA ILE A 55 16.45 -3.54 -1.15
C ILE A 55 15.38 -4.51 -0.63
N THR A 56 14.11 -4.30 -1.02
CA THR A 56 13.01 -5.13 -0.53
C THR A 56 13.14 -6.59 -0.95
N ASN A 57 13.69 -6.87 -2.14
CA ASN A 57 13.95 -8.23 -2.61
C ASN A 57 15.00 -8.95 -1.75
N ARG A 58 16.13 -8.29 -1.42
CA ARG A 58 17.16 -8.86 -0.53
C ARG A 58 16.59 -9.32 0.81
N HIS A 59 15.62 -8.56 1.35
CA HIS A 59 14.97 -8.87 2.62
C HIS A 59 13.67 -9.69 2.49
N LYS A 60 13.32 -10.17 1.28
CA LYS A 60 12.08 -10.92 1.00
C LYS A 60 10.81 -10.16 1.38
N VAL A 61 10.84 -8.82 1.35
CA VAL A 61 9.70 -7.93 1.61
C VAL A 61 8.99 -7.60 0.30
N LYS A 62 7.67 -7.57 0.31
CA LYS A 62 6.86 -7.30 -0.89
C LYS A 62 6.72 -5.80 -1.10
N LEU A 63 7.30 -5.30 -2.22
CA LEU A 63 7.13 -3.90 -2.62
C LEU A 63 5.74 -3.65 -3.19
N ILE A 64 5.04 -2.67 -2.65
CA ILE A 64 3.74 -2.18 -3.11
C ILE A 64 3.89 -0.73 -3.59
N ILE A 65 3.39 -0.41 -4.76
CA ILE A 65 3.37 0.97 -5.29
C ILE A 65 2.02 1.61 -4.98
N ASN A 66 2.06 2.85 -4.50
CA ASN A 66 0.85 3.61 -4.20
C ASN A 66 0.19 4.15 -5.48
N ASP A 67 -1.13 4.08 -5.59
CA ASP A 67 -2.05 4.70 -6.55
C ASP A 67 -1.88 4.26 -8.03
N ASN A 68 -0.67 3.97 -8.50
CA ASN A 68 -0.41 3.80 -9.93
C ASN A 68 0.00 2.37 -10.34
N PRO A 69 -0.92 1.58 -10.91
CA PRO A 69 -0.63 0.20 -11.33
C PRO A 69 0.32 0.12 -12.53
N TYR A 70 0.41 1.15 -13.37
CA TYR A 70 1.34 1.17 -14.49
C TYR A 70 2.79 1.28 -13.99
N ILE A 71 3.04 2.17 -13.02
CA ILE A 71 4.34 2.27 -12.36
C ILE A 71 4.68 0.97 -11.64
N ALA A 72 3.71 0.36 -10.94
CA ALA A 72 3.91 -0.93 -10.28
C ALA A 72 4.32 -2.04 -11.25
N LYS A 73 3.69 -2.08 -12.44
CA LYS A 73 4.04 -3.01 -13.51
C LYS A 73 5.44 -2.76 -14.06
N GLU A 74 5.78 -1.51 -14.34
CA GLU A 74 7.05 -1.09 -14.95
C GLU A 74 8.25 -1.35 -14.02
N ILE A 75 8.08 -1.10 -12.71
CA ILE A 75 9.09 -1.45 -11.68
C ILE A 75 9.16 -2.97 -11.47
N GLY A 76 8.13 -3.71 -11.83
CA GLY A 76 8.00 -5.13 -11.48
C GLY A 76 7.74 -5.33 -9.99
N ALA A 77 7.03 -4.40 -9.33
CA ALA A 77 6.67 -4.50 -7.92
C ALA A 77 5.76 -5.69 -7.65
N ALA A 78 5.66 -6.12 -6.38
CA ALA A 78 4.78 -7.21 -5.96
C ALA A 78 3.29 -6.85 -6.10
N GLY A 79 2.96 -5.54 -6.08
CA GLY A 79 1.59 -5.11 -6.23
C GLY A 79 1.40 -3.60 -6.20
N CYS A 80 0.12 -3.20 -6.10
CA CYS A 80 -0.29 -1.81 -6.00
C CYS A 80 -1.36 -1.62 -4.92
N HIS A 81 -1.31 -0.48 -4.24
CA HIS A 81 -2.37 -0.03 -3.34
C HIS A 81 -3.14 1.12 -4.00
N ILE A 82 -4.45 1.00 -4.10
CA ILE A 82 -5.31 2.01 -4.73
C ILE A 82 -6.33 2.58 -3.74
N GLY A 83 -6.58 3.88 -3.86
CA GLY A 83 -7.68 4.57 -3.20
C GLY A 83 -8.96 4.58 -4.06
N GLN A 84 -9.97 5.32 -3.61
CA GLN A 84 -11.28 5.36 -4.28
C GLN A 84 -11.31 6.25 -5.52
N SER A 85 -10.42 7.24 -5.61
CA SER A 85 -10.27 8.17 -6.75
C SER A 85 -9.22 7.73 -7.77
N ASP A 86 -8.49 6.65 -7.48
CA ASP A 86 -7.42 6.16 -8.34
C ASP A 86 -7.94 5.24 -9.46
N THR A 87 -7.03 4.56 -10.15
CA THR A 87 -7.40 3.56 -11.15
C THR A 87 -8.31 2.50 -10.55
N SER A 88 -9.46 2.24 -11.17
CA SER A 88 -10.44 1.27 -10.67
C SER A 88 -9.82 -0.12 -10.46
N PHE A 89 -10.37 -0.90 -9.50
CA PHE A 89 -9.94 -2.28 -9.26
C PHE A 89 -9.92 -3.12 -10.54
N ARG A 90 -10.99 -3.07 -11.34
CA ARG A 90 -11.10 -3.85 -12.59
C ARG A 90 -9.95 -3.54 -13.56
N LYS A 91 -9.61 -2.26 -13.73
CA LYS A 91 -8.51 -1.81 -14.59
C LYS A 91 -7.16 -2.20 -14.00
N THR A 92 -6.97 -1.99 -12.69
CA THR A 92 -5.76 -2.39 -11.97
C THR A 92 -5.50 -3.88 -12.07
N ASN A 93 -6.52 -4.72 -11.91
CA ASN A 93 -6.42 -6.17 -12.03
C ASN A 93 -6.03 -6.61 -13.44
N LYS A 94 -6.56 -5.96 -14.49
CA LYS A 94 -6.14 -6.22 -15.88
C LYS A 94 -4.66 -5.88 -16.13
N ILE A 95 -4.18 -4.77 -15.53
CA ILE A 95 -2.79 -4.31 -15.71
C ILE A 95 -1.81 -5.22 -14.95
N LEU A 96 -2.13 -5.55 -13.71
CA LEU A 96 -1.24 -6.27 -12.79
C LEU A 96 -1.44 -7.78 -12.81
N LYS A 97 -2.55 -8.25 -13.40
CA LYS A 97 -2.92 -9.67 -13.43
C LYS A 97 -2.91 -10.29 -12.02
N ARG A 98 -2.11 -11.31 -11.76
CA ARG A 98 -2.07 -12.05 -10.49
C ARG A 98 -1.28 -11.37 -9.36
N LYS A 99 -0.94 -10.07 -9.48
CA LYS A 99 -0.19 -9.35 -8.45
C LYS A 99 -1.10 -8.86 -7.32
N ILE A 100 -0.49 -8.45 -6.21
CA ILE A 100 -1.18 -7.99 -5.02
C ILE A 100 -1.89 -6.65 -5.29
N ILE A 101 -3.17 -6.59 -4.98
CA ILE A 101 -3.96 -5.35 -5.03
C ILE A 101 -4.58 -5.11 -3.65
N GLY A 102 -4.21 -3.98 -3.05
CA GLY A 102 -4.83 -3.48 -1.83
C GLY A 102 -5.74 -2.30 -2.11
N ILE A 103 -6.79 -2.14 -1.32
CA ILE A 103 -7.75 -1.03 -1.48
C ILE A 103 -8.00 -0.32 -0.16
N THR A 104 -7.97 1.02 -0.18
CA THR A 104 -8.43 1.85 0.92
C THR A 104 -9.97 1.90 0.95
N CYS A 105 -10.56 1.48 2.06
CA CYS A 105 -12.01 1.51 2.27
C CYS A 105 -12.45 2.54 3.31
N HIS A 106 -11.53 3.33 3.87
CA HIS A 106 -11.82 4.29 4.94
C HIS A 106 -12.62 3.64 6.07
N GLY A 107 -13.69 4.29 6.56
CA GLY A 107 -14.63 3.75 7.53
C GLY A 107 -15.95 3.26 6.90
N SER A 108 -15.96 2.92 5.61
CA SER A 108 -17.17 2.59 4.85
C SER A 108 -17.39 1.09 4.71
N GLU A 109 -18.47 0.59 5.31
CA GLU A 109 -18.88 -0.81 5.18
C GLU A 109 -19.22 -1.18 3.72
N LYS A 110 -19.85 -0.25 2.97
CA LYS A 110 -20.16 -0.43 1.55
C LYS A 110 -18.90 -0.67 0.71
N LEU A 111 -17.81 0.10 0.98
CA LEU A 111 -16.55 -0.06 0.29
C LEU A 111 -15.86 -1.37 0.68
N VAL A 112 -15.93 -1.77 1.93
CA VAL A 112 -15.40 -3.05 2.42
C VAL A 112 -16.11 -4.21 1.73
N THR A 113 -17.45 -4.23 1.70
CA THR A 113 -18.24 -5.27 1.03
C THR A 113 -17.90 -5.38 -0.46
N ARG A 114 -17.75 -4.23 -1.14
CA ARG A 114 -17.34 -4.18 -2.54
C ARG A 114 -15.92 -4.73 -2.74
N ALA A 115 -14.99 -4.41 -1.86
CA ALA A 115 -13.62 -4.90 -1.92
C ALA A 115 -13.55 -6.43 -1.73
N ILE A 116 -14.32 -6.98 -0.78
CA ILE A 116 -14.45 -8.42 -0.56
C ILE A 116 -15.04 -9.11 -1.80
N LYS A 117 -16.13 -8.58 -2.36
CA LYS A 117 -16.73 -9.11 -3.61
C LYS A 117 -15.74 -9.13 -4.77
N ASN A 118 -14.87 -8.14 -4.85
CA ASN A 118 -13.81 -8.06 -5.84
C ASN A 118 -12.61 -8.97 -5.55
N LYS A 119 -12.60 -9.70 -4.42
CA LYS A 119 -11.49 -10.59 -4.01
C LYS A 119 -10.14 -9.88 -3.99
N VAL A 120 -10.08 -8.66 -3.43
CA VAL A 120 -8.81 -7.95 -3.26
C VAL A 120 -7.92 -8.68 -2.25
N ASN A 121 -6.60 -8.50 -2.38
CA ASN A 121 -5.66 -9.22 -1.52
C ASN A 121 -5.64 -8.68 -0.08
N TYR A 122 -5.89 -7.38 0.12
CA TYR A 122 -6.06 -6.78 1.44
C TYR A 122 -6.85 -5.47 1.38
N ILE A 123 -7.42 -5.12 2.52
CA ILE A 123 -8.25 -3.91 2.70
C ILE A 123 -7.59 -3.03 3.76
N ALA A 124 -7.48 -1.73 3.49
CA ALA A 124 -7.06 -0.73 4.46
C ALA A 124 -8.30 0.00 5.02
N ILE A 125 -8.52 -0.13 6.32
CA ILE A 125 -9.58 0.55 7.07
C ILE A 125 -8.92 1.57 7.99
N GLY A 126 -9.40 2.81 8.00
CA GLY A 126 -8.88 3.92 8.80
C GLY A 126 -9.34 5.29 8.26
N SER A 127 -9.02 6.35 8.94
CA SER A 127 -8.25 6.44 10.19
C SER A 127 -9.16 6.22 11.40
N PHE A 128 -8.59 5.71 12.50
CA PHE A 128 -9.35 5.53 13.76
C PHE A 128 -9.22 6.75 14.67
N PHE A 129 -8.17 7.54 14.46
CA PHE A 129 -7.87 8.75 15.23
C PHE A 129 -7.84 9.97 14.32
N LYS A 130 -8.03 11.15 14.88
CA LYS A 130 -7.82 12.41 14.16
C LYS A 130 -6.38 12.48 13.66
N SER A 131 -6.19 12.90 12.41
CA SER A 131 -4.88 13.10 11.80
C SER A 131 -4.70 14.57 11.47
N LYS A 132 -3.57 15.15 11.88
CA LYS A 132 -3.21 16.52 11.49
C LYS A 132 -3.06 16.67 9.96
N LEU A 133 -2.70 15.58 9.26
CA LEU A 133 -2.52 15.57 7.81
C LEU A 133 -3.83 15.46 7.02
N LYS A 134 -4.92 15.01 7.66
CA LYS A 134 -6.26 14.88 7.06
C LYS A 134 -7.33 15.11 8.13
N PRO A 135 -7.56 16.36 8.54
CA PRO A 135 -8.50 16.70 9.62
C PRO A 135 -9.94 16.28 9.31
N ASP A 136 -10.34 16.33 8.03
CA ASP A 136 -11.70 16.00 7.57
C ASP A 136 -11.95 14.51 7.31
N ALA A 137 -10.97 13.65 7.56
CA ALA A 137 -11.14 12.21 7.34
C ALA A 137 -12.16 11.64 8.35
N LYS A 138 -13.25 11.07 7.84
CA LYS A 138 -14.25 10.38 8.68
C LYS A 138 -13.58 9.22 9.41
N LYS A 139 -13.74 9.19 10.73
CA LYS A 139 -13.18 8.13 11.59
C LYS A 139 -13.83 6.78 11.28
N ALA A 140 -13.01 5.76 11.15
CA ALA A 140 -13.48 4.39 11.10
C ALA A 140 -13.84 3.89 12.50
N LYS A 141 -14.89 3.06 12.62
CA LYS A 141 -15.27 2.41 13.87
C LYS A 141 -14.52 1.06 13.99
N ILE A 142 -14.02 0.74 15.18
CA ILE A 142 -13.34 -0.56 15.45
C ILE A 142 -14.27 -1.76 15.15
N LYS A 143 -15.57 -1.58 15.35
CA LYS A 143 -16.61 -2.57 15.00
C LYS A 143 -16.46 -3.05 13.56
N LEU A 144 -16.17 -2.13 12.61
CA LEU A 144 -16.00 -2.48 11.19
C LEU A 144 -14.88 -3.49 10.95
N ILE A 145 -13.76 -3.40 11.71
CA ILE A 145 -12.68 -4.41 11.59
C ILE A 145 -13.17 -5.78 12.06
N LYS A 146 -13.89 -5.84 13.21
CA LYS A 146 -14.40 -7.09 13.75
C LYS A 146 -15.35 -7.79 12.77
N GLU A 147 -16.24 -7.01 12.15
CA GLU A 147 -17.20 -7.50 11.15
C GLU A 147 -16.53 -7.93 9.85
N THR A 148 -15.52 -7.17 9.38
CA THR A 148 -14.77 -7.50 8.17
C THR A 148 -13.99 -8.81 8.30
N ARG A 149 -13.52 -9.15 9.51
CA ARG A 149 -12.79 -10.41 9.77
C ARG A 149 -13.67 -11.66 9.75
N LYS A 150 -14.98 -11.50 9.86
CA LYS A 150 -15.94 -12.61 9.84
C LYS A 150 -16.42 -12.95 8.43
N LYS A 151 -16.15 -12.07 7.47
CA LYS A 151 -16.49 -12.22 6.04
C LYS A 151 -15.28 -12.75 5.26
#